data_4163968fd29a948169158f0a38949082
#
_entry.id   4163968fd29a948169158f0a38949082
#
_cell.length_a   1.000
_cell.length_b   1.000
_cell.length_c   1.000
_cell.angle_alpha   90.00
_cell.angle_beta   90.00
_cell.angle_gamma   90.00
#
_symmetry.space_group_name_H-M   'P 1'
#
loop_
_entity.id
_entity.type
_entity.pdbx_description
1 polymer ?
#
loop_
_entity_poly.entity_id
_entity_poly.type
_entity_poly.pdbx_seq_one_letter_code
_entity_poly.pdbx_strand_id
1 'polypeptide(L)'
;ERLEELLAEIGPENLIENFIEKLPQHQIYNSIKSAGMMHRLHTKILPVKFSLLCLSTMIVEQNNPWVDLNDLKSYALESARIFIKNFESSPIRNKFKIKSGFPMSKSGDLKTDHDSYLLYIRSSKRFTEEFIGRKLQKRNGIQIGGACFEMGLILAKVTNYDEKKNSGKIEVTLSESGKEFVSYKNRIIDFVYGHLQEEPSSIFTQQERGFYFRKILPEFKFENEFAEYLTGLERIKHTSDIKDDFTEQFGEWCKKEFSDRDVSLDPNTVRIYSNNIMNRLMEFGVFSKDPKSRSGPYTRIKSLNDMV
;
A
#
# COMPACT_ATOMS: atom_id res chain seq x y z
N GLU A 1 -20.84 7.12 0.33
CA GLU A 1 -21.93 7.29 -0.68
C GLU A 1 -21.34 7.60 -2.06
N ARG A 2 -20.57 8.69 -2.23
CA ARG A 2 -20.12 9.15 -3.55
C ARG A 2 -19.08 8.23 -4.23
N LEU A 3 -18.15 7.65 -3.49
CA LEU A 3 -17.22 6.64 -4.03
C LEU A 3 -17.98 5.37 -4.44
N GLU A 4 -18.99 4.99 -3.68
CA GLU A 4 -19.87 3.85 -3.97
C GLU A 4 -20.63 4.07 -5.27
N GLU A 5 -21.24 5.25 -5.44
CA GLU A 5 -22.01 5.62 -6.62
C GLU A 5 -21.14 5.64 -7.88
N LEU A 6 -19.94 6.25 -7.83
CA LEU A 6 -19.04 6.35 -8.97
C LEU A 6 -18.44 5.00 -9.38
N LEU A 7 -18.10 4.15 -8.44
CA LEU A 7 -17.65 2.79 -8.76
C LEU A 7 -18.75 1.93 -9.39
N ALA A 8 -20.03 2.21 -9.03
CA ALA A 8 -21.19 1.54 -9.63
C ALA A 8 -21.52 2.05 -11.05
N GLU A 9 -21.44 3.38 -11.26
CA GLU A 9 -21.86 4.00 -12.51
C GLU A 9 -20.82 3.93 -13.62
N ILE A 10 -19.54 4.09 -13.29
CA ILE A 10 -18.51 4.33 -14.31
C ILE A 10 -17.61 3.10 -14.50
N GLY A 11 -17.44 2.28 -13.46
CA GLY A 11 -16.43 1.21 -13.44
C GLY A 11 -14.99 1.76 -13.43
N PRO A 12 -14.04 1.09 -12.76
CA PRO A 12 -12.68 1.60 -12.65
C PRO A 12 -11.95 1.75 -14.00
N GLU A 13 -12.30 0.96 -15.00
CA GLU A 13 -11.77 1.03 -16.36
C GLU A 13 -12.14 2.32 -17.10
N ASN A 14 -13.33 2.87 -16.89
CA ASN A 14 -13.82 4.06 -17.59
C ASN A 14 -13.38 5.38 -16.95
N LEU A 15 -12.90 5.35 -15.71
CA LEU A 15 -12.36 6.51 -15.03
C LEU A 15 -11.07 7.06 -15.66
N ILE A 16 -10.43 6.30 -16.53
CA ILE A 16 -9.05 6.56 -16.99
C ILE A 16 -8.99 7.07 -18.44
N GLU A 17 -9.91 6.65 -19.32
CA GLU A 17 -9.82 6.95 -20.75
C GLU A 17 -9.97 8.44 -21.11
N ASN A 18 -10.60 9.26 -20.26
CA ASN A 18 -10.88 10.66 -20.56
C ASN A 18 -9.77 11.66 -20.19
N PHE A 19 -8.65 11.21 -19.61
CA PHE A 19 -7.59 12.12 -19.10
C PHE A 19 -6.19 11.90 -19.68
N ILE A 20 -6.09 11.51 -20.96
CA ILE A 20 -4.79 11.43 -21.65
C ILE A 20 -4.44 12.82 -22.22
N GLU A 21 -4.16 13.80 -21.38
CA GLU A 21 -3.44 14.99 -21.82
C GLU A 21 -1.98 14.96 -21.32
N LYS A 22 -1.09 15.47 -22.18
CA LYS A 22 0.35 15.54 -21.91
C LYS A 22 0.58 16.27 -20.59
N LEU A 23 1.08 15.54 -19.60
CA LEU A 23 1.49 16.11 -18.33
C LEU A 23 2.52 17.22 -18.55
N PRO A 24 2.33 18.43 -17.99
CA PRO A 24 3.33 19.47 -18.08
C PRO A 24 4.63 19.01 -17.42
N GLN A 25 5.76 19.34 -18.01
CA GLN A 25 7.10 19.06 -17.47
C GLN A 25 7.35 19.95 -16.23
N HIS A 26 6.76 19.61 -15.11
CA HIS A 26 7.09 20.22 -13.82
C HIS A 26 8.00 19.28 -13.02
N GLN A 27 8.77 19.86 -12.10
CA GLN A 27 9.67 19.09 -11.24
C GLN A 27 8.88 18.01 -10.50
N ILE A 28 9.09 16.76 -10.90
CA ILE A 28 8.50 15.58 -10.27
C ILE A 28 9.43 15.16 -9.14
N TYR A 29 8.92 15.16 -7.91
CA TYR A 29 9.67 14.66 -6.77
C TYR A 29 9.44 13.17 -6.63
N ASN A 30 10.49 12.39 -6.87
CA ASN A 30 10.45 10.95 -6.71
C ASN A 30 10.44 10.55 -5.23
N SER A 31 9.80 9.41 -4.96
CA SER A 31 9.84 8.77 -3.64
C SER A 31 11.27 8.39 -3.25
N ILE A 32 11.52 8.29 -1.94
CA ILE A 32 12.77 7.75 -1.41
C ILE A 32 12.72 6.23 -1.62
N LYS A 33 13.39 5.71 -2.63
CA LYS A 33 13.66 4.27 -2.72
C LYS A 33 14.70 3.92 -1.66
N SER A 34 14.31 3.17 -0.64
CA SER A 34 15.26 2.54 0.29
C SER A 34 15.95 1.38 -0.41
N ALA A 35 17.20 1.10 -0.04
CA ALA A 35 18.07 0.12 -0.68
C ALA A 35 17.39 -1.24 -0.97
N GLY A 36 16.74 -1.35 -2.14
CA GLY A 36 16.15 -2.59 -2.64
C GLY A 36 14.92 -3.13 -1.89
N MET A 37 14.38 -2.40 -0.91
CA MET A 37 13.22 -2.81 -0.12
C MET A 37 12.17 -1.70 -0.02
N MET A 38 10.90 -2.08 0.09
CA MET A 38 9.83 -1.15 0.47
C MET A 38 10.03 -0.66 1.92
N HIS A 39 9.67 0.59 2.15
CA HIS A 39 9.78 1.17 3.49
C HIS A 39 9.06 0.31 4.54
N ARG A 40 9.67 0.20 5.73
CA ARG A 40 9.23 -0.68 6.84
C ARG A 40 7.80 -0.46 7.34
N LEU A 41 7.15 0.64 6.97
CA LEU A 41 5.76 0.93 7.37
C LEU A 41 4.73 0.49 6.32
N HIS A 42 5.17 0.12 5.11
CA HIS A 42 4.29 -0.31 4.02
C HIS A 42 4.01 -1.82 4.12
N THR A 43 3.17 -2.18 5.07
CA THR A 43 2.91 -3.59 5.43
C THR A 43 1.79 -4.23 4.63
N LYS A 44 1.01 -3.44 3.89
CA LYS A 44 -0.20 -3.86 3.19
C LYS A 44 -0.37 -3.11 1.87
N ILE A 45 -0.97 -3.75 0.89
CA ILE A 45 -1.22 -3.19 -0.44
C ILE A 45 -2.67 -2.75 -0.63
N LEU A 46 -3.63 -3.39 0.05
CA LEU A 46 -5.04 -3.00 -0.07
C LEU A 46 -5.30 -1.52 0.31
N PRO A 47 -4.69 -0.94 1.37
CA PRO A 47 -4.81 0.49 1.65
C PRO A 47 -4.25 1.38 0.53
N VAL A 48 -3.20 0.92 -0.18
CA VAL A 48 -2.65 1.62 -1.36
C VAL A 48 -3.68 1.63 -2.48
N LYS A 49 -4.21 0.45 -2.84
CA LYS A 49 -5.28 0.33 -3.86
C LYS A 49 -6.47 1.21 -3.54
N PHE A 50 -6.93 1.18 -2.30
CA PHE A 50 -8.05 2.02 -1.84
C PHE A 50 -7.76 3.52 -1.99
N SER A 51 -6.56 3.96 -1.62
CA SER A 51 -6.15 5.37 -1.74
C SER A 51 -6.09 5.85 -3.19
N LEU A 52 -5.66 4.98 -4.10
CA LEU A 52 -5.62 5.28 -5.54
C LEU A 52 -7.05 5.39 -6.13
N LEU A 53 -7.98 4.54 -5.70
CA LEU A 53 -9.39 4.66 -6.07
C LEU A 53 -9.97 6.00 -5.59
N CYS A 54 -9.67 6.42 -4.36
CA CYS A 54 -10.08 7.74 -3.87
C CYS A 54 -9.49 8.87 -4.72
N LEU A 55 -8.21 8.80 -5.10
CA LEU A 55 -7.60 9.79 -5.98
C LEU A 55 -8.27 9.82 -7.34
N SER A 56 -8.53 8.66 -7.94
CA SER A 56 -9.22 8.54 -9.22
C SER A 56 -10.61 9.19 -9.18
N THR A 57 -11.38 8.92 -8.12
CA THR A 57 -12.70 9.52 -7.88
C THR A 57 -12.60 11.05 -7.82
N MET A 58 -11.67 11.59 -7.04
CA MET A 58 -11.50 13.04 -6.93
C MET A 58 -11.10 13.71 -8.24
N ILE A 59 -10.22 13.06 -9.03
CA ILE A 59 -9.82 13.55 -10.37
C ILE A 59 -11.06 13.72 -11.25
N VAL A 60 -11.95 12.73 -11.27
CA VAL A 60 -13.19 12.76 -12.06
C VAL A 60 -14.17 13.80 -11.52
N GLU A 61 -14.44 13.82 -10.22
CA GLU A 61 -15.38 14.75 -9.60
C GLU A 61 -14.98 16.21 -9.77
N GLN A 62 -13.69 16.50 -9.64
CA GLN A 62 -13.17 17.86 -9.77
C GLN A 62 -12.92 18.27 -11.22
N ASN A 63 -13.04 17.33 -12.17
CA ASN A 63 -12.65 17.52 -13.57
C ASN A 63 -11.24 18.14 -13.69
N ASN A 64 -10.33 17.70 -12.83
CA ASN A 64 -8.98 18.22 -12.72
C ASN A 64 -8.01 17.05 -12.49
N PRO A 65 -7.00 16.84 -13.36
CA PRO A 65 -6.04 15.75 -13.20
C PRO A 65 -5.16 15.90 -11.94
N TRP A 66 -5.09 17.08 -11.34
CA TRP A 66 -4.28 17.36 -10.18
C TRP A 66 -5.13 17.69 -8.95
N VAL A 67 -4.95 16.92 -7.89
CA VAL A 67 -5.67 17.03 -6.62
C VAL A 67 -4.71 17.47 -5.53
N ASP A 68 -5.15 18.35 -4.62
CA ASP A 68 -4.36 18.69 -3.44
C ASP A 68 -4.14 17.45 -2.56
N LEU A 69 -2.90 17.23 -2.12
CA LEU A 69 -2.56 16.06 -1.31
C LEU A 69 -3.29 16.04 0.05
N ASN A 70 -3.56 17.21 0.65
CA ASN A 70 -4.28 17.27 1.93
C ASN A 70 -5.77 16.97 1.74
N ASP A 71 -6.35 17.44 0.62
CA ASP A 71 -7.74 17.15 0.27
C ASP A 71 -7.89 15.65 0.00
N LEU A 72 -6.96 15.04 -0.75
CA LEU A 72 -6.93 13.58 -0.93
C LEU A 72 -6.85 12.84 0.40
N LYS A 73 -5.99 13.26 1.31
CA LYS A 73 -5.86 12.62 2.62
C LYS A 73 -7.16 12.68 3.42
N SER A 74 -7.82 13.83 3.40
CA SER A 74 -9.08 14.05 4.12
C SER A 74 -10.19 13.18 3.54
N TYR A 75 -10.35 13.21 2.22
CA TYR A 75 -11.33 12.41 1.50
C TYR A 75 -11.12 10.89 1.69
N ALA A 76 -9.88 10.43 1.46
CA ALA A 76 -9.55 9.02 1.59
C ALA A 76 -9.68 8.52 3.04
N LEU A 77 -9.36 9.36 4.04
CA LEU A 77 -9.53 9.00 5.46
C LEU A 77 -10.99 8.77 5.81
N GLU A 78 -11.89 9.64 5.37
CA GLU A 78 -13.32 9.49 5.65
C GLU A 78 -13.91 8.28 4.89
N SER A 79 -13.58 8.14 3.61
CA SER A 79 -13.98 6.98 2.80
C SER A 79 -13.47 5.65 3.40
N ALA A 80 -12.24 5.63 3.91
CA ALA A 80 -11.67 4.44 4.53
C ALA A 80 -12.37 4.06 5.85
N ARG A 81 -12.86 5.03 6.61
CA ARG A 81 -13.66 4.78 7.82
C ARG A 81 -14.99 4.15 7.49
N ILE A 82 -15.67 4.65 6.45
CA ILE A 82 -16.92 4.07 5.95
C ILE A 82 -16.66 2.64 5.46
N PHE A 83 -15.62 2.44 4.65
CA PHE A 83 -15.23 1.12 4.17
C PHE A 83 -15.00 0.13 5.32
N ILE A 84 -14.24 0.49 6.34
CA ILE A 84 -13.96 -0.39 7.49
C ILE A 84 -15.23 -0.66 8.30
N LYS A 85 -16.10 0.32 8.49
CA LYS A 85 -17.39 0.12 9.16
C LYS A 85 -18.25 -0.91 8.41
N ASN A 86 -18.36 -0.77 7.09
CA ASN A 86 -19.09 -1.71 6.24
C ASN A 86 -18.46 -3.10 6.25
N PHE A 87 -17.12 -3.17 6.17
CA PHE A 87 -16.39 -4.43 6.28
C PHE A 87 -16.64 -5.14 7.61
N GLU A 88 -16.65 -4.43 8.74
CA GLU A 88 -16.93 -4.99 10.08
C GLU A 88 -18.34 -5.57 10.20
N SER A 89 -19.28 -5.06 9.42
CA SER A 89 -20.64 -5.55 9.34
C SER A 89 -20.83 -6.67 8.31
N SER A 90 -19.82 -6.93 7.48
CA SER A 90 -19.91 -7.89 6.39
C SER A 90 -19.63 -9.34 6.86
N PRO A 91 -20.14 -10.37 6.16
CA PRO A 91 -19.88 -11.78 6.48
C PRO A 91 -18.41 -12.16 6.34
N ILE A 92 -17.63 -11.46 5.49
CA ILE A 92 -16.22 -11.75 5.22
C ILE A 92 -15.25 -11.20 6.29
N ARG A 93 -15.75 -10.51 7.31
CA ARG A 93 -14.91 -9.85 8.36
C ARG A 93 -13.91 -10.78 9.06
N ASN A 94 -14.29 -12.06 9.23
CA ASN A 94 -13.47 -13.06 9.88
C ASN A 94 -12.54 -13.81 8.90
N LYS A 95 -12.85 -13.74 7.62
CA LYS A 95 -12.10 -14.42 6.56
C LYS A 95 -10.82 -13.66 6.19
N PHE A 96 -10.88 -12.33 6.17
CA PHE A 96 -9.76 -11.48 5.75
C PHE A 96 -9.29 -10.53 6.85
N LYS A 97 -7.97 -10.48 7.08
CA LYS A 97 -7.35 -9.57 8.05
C LYS A 97 -6.97 -8.23 7.40
N ILE A 98 -7.96 -7.50 6.88
CA ILE A 98 -7.72 -6.26 6.12
C ILE A 98 -7.64 -4.99 6.97
N LYS A 99 -8.08 -5.01 8.24
CA LYS A 99 -8.07 -3.82 9.11
C LYS A 99 -6.68 -3.21 9.30
N SER A 100 -5.65 -4.03 9.25
CA SER A 100 -4.27 -3.55 9.37
C SER A 100 -3.90 -2.66 8.19
N GLY A 101 -3.56 -1.40 8.48
CA GLY A 101 -3.24 -0.39 7.48
C GLY A 101 -4.37 0.60 7.19
N PHE A 102 -5.60 0.29 7.59
CA PHE A 102 -6.73 1.22 7.54
C PHE A 102 -6.92 1.97 8.86
N PRO A 103 -7.58 3.15 8.84
CA PRO A 103 -7.95 3.83 10.06
C PRO A 103 -8.98 2.99 10.84
N MET A 104 -8.88 3.01 12.16
CA MET A 104 -9.91 2.36 12.99
C MET A 104 -11.25 3.09 12.83
N SER A 105 -12.35 2.32 12.83
CA SER A 105 -13.68 2.90 12.93
C SER A 105 -13.86 3.60 14.29
N LYS A 106 -14.66 4.64 14.34
CA LYS A 106 -15.10 5.26 15.59
C LYS A 106 -16.08 4.29 16.31
N SER A 107 -15.56 3.24 16.95
CA SER A 107 -16.35 2.37 17.79
C SER A 107 -16.04 2.67 19.25
N GLY A 108 -17.08 2.99 20.01
CA GLY A 108 -16.97 3.27 21.44
C GLY A 108 -16.88 4.75 21.81
N ASP A 109 -16.97 5.01 23.08
CA ASP A 109 -16.91 6.35 23.65
C ASP A 109 -15.44 6.84 23.69
N LEU A 110 -14.96 7.39 22.57
CA LEU A 110 -13.60 7.94 22.46
C LEU A 110 -13.29 9.03 23.50
N LYS A 111 -14.31 9.51 24.21
CA LYS A 111 -14.13 10.52 25.27
C LYS A 111 -13.70 9.91 26.60
N THR A 112 -13.99 8.62 26.82
CA THR A 112 -13.73 7.95 28.10
C THR A 112 -12.56 6.98 28.03
N ASP A 113 -12.15 6.51 26.84
CA ASP A 113 -11.03 5.57 26.66
C ASP A 113 -9.87 6.24 25.91
N HIS A 114 -8.89 6.71 26.69
CA HIS A 114 -7.68 7.36 26.16
C HIS A 114 -6.86 6.48 25.22
N ASP A 115 -6.77 5.18 25.48
CA ASP A 115 -5.99 4.26 24.65
C ASP A 115 -6.66 4.02 23.31
N SER A 116 -7.98 3.87 23.26
CA SER A 116 -8.75 3.79 22.02
C SER A 116 -8.64 5.07 21.19
N TYR A 117 -8.65 6.23 21.85
CA TYR A 117 -8.43 7.52 21.17
C TYR A 117 -7.03 7.62 20.57
N LEU A 118 -5.99 7.23 21.28
CA LEU A 118 -4.61 7.20 20.76
C LEU A 118 -4.44 6.24 19.59
N LEU A 119 -5.04 5.04 19.67
CA LEU A 119 -5.02 4.08 18.58
C LEU A 119 -5.74 4.62 17.33
N TYR A 120 -6.88 5.30 17.52
CA TYR A 120 -7.63 5.94 16.45
C TYR A 120 -6.77 7.01 15.73
N ILE A 121 -6.11 7.90 16.46
CA ILE A 121 -5.23 8.92 15.89
C ILE A 121 -4.05 8.28 15.17
N ARG A 122 -3.38 7.30 15.78
CA ARG A 122 -2.21 6.62 15.20
C ARG A 122 -2.57 5.87 13.92
N SER A 123 -3.69 5.17 13.90
CA SER A 123 -4.15 4.46 12.70
C SER A 123 -4.51 5.42 11.56
N SER A 124 -5.17 6.54 11.87
CA SER A 124 -5.52 7.59 10.91
C SER A 124 -4.26 8.24 10.32
N LYS A 125 -3.31 8.62 11.19
CA LYS A 125 -2.03 9.19 10.76
C LYS A 125 -1.23 8.20 9.92
N ARG A 126 -1.18 6.93 10.31
CA ARG A 126 -0.52 5.89 9.52
C ARG A 126 -1.15 5.75 8.13
N PHE A 127 -2.47 5.71 8.04
CA PHE A 127 -3.16 5.62 6.76
C PHE A 127 -2.83 6.81 5.86
N THR A 128 -2.96 8.03 6.35
CA THR A 128 -2.76 9.24 5.54
C THR A 128 -1.30 9.53 5.21
N GLU A 129 -0.36 9.25 6.12
CA GLU A 129 1.05 9.58 5.92
C GLU A 129 1.86 8.45 5.30
N GLU A 130 1.61 7.19 5.73
CA GLU A 130 2.44 6.08 5.28
C GLU A 130 1.89 5.39 4.02
N PHE A 131 0.58 5.38 3.82
CA PHE A 131 0.01 4.78 2.59
C PHE A 131 -0.23 5.83 1.51
N ILE A 132 -0.86 6.96 1.81
CA ILE A 132 -1.12 7.99 0.80
C ILE A 132 0.15 8.79 0.54
N GLY A 133 0.63 9.53 1.54
CA GLY A 133 1.86 10.28 1.40
C GLY A 133 2.08 11.33 2.48
N ARG A 134 3.34 11.63 2.73
CA ARG A 134 3.75 12.71 3.65
C ARG A 134 4.81 13.59 3.02
N LYS A 135 4.74 14.87 3.34
CA LYS A 135 5.80 15.81 3.03
C LYS A 135 6.99 15.57 3.97
N LEU A 136 8.16 15.40 3.38
CA LEU A 136 9.42 15.31 4.09
C LEU A 136 10.23 16.57 3.77
N GLN A 137 10.48 17.43 4.75
CA GLN A 137 11.37 18.56 4.57
C GLN A 137 12.83 18.10 4.59
N LYS A 138 13.59 18.42 3.55
CA LYS A 138 15.04 18.24 3.49
C LYS A 138 15.72 19.55 3.14
N ARG A 139 17.03 19.66 3.45
CA ARG A 139 17.82 20.88 3.18
C ARG A 139 17.73 21.36 1.72
N ASN A 140 17.53 20.44 0.77
CA ASN A 140 17.56 20.72 -0.67
C ASN A 140 16.19 20.56 -1.34
N GLY A 141 15.09 20.88 -0.64
CA GLY A 141 13.76 20.87 -1.24
C GLY A 141 12.73 20.01 -0.51
N ILE A 142 11.59 19.83 -1.14
CA ILE A 142 10.49 19.01 -0.63
C ILE A 142 10.62 17.59 -1.20
N GLN A 143 10.63 16.62 -0.31
CA GLN A 143 10.46 15.22 -0.68
C GLN A 143 9.10 14.72 -0.20
N ILE A 144 8.54 13.79 -0.95
CA ILE A 144 7.28 13.13 -0.60
C ILE A 144 7.56 11.65 -0.40
N GLY A 145 7.16 11.11 0.75
CA GLY A 145 7.21 9.68 1.05
C GLY A 145 5.81 9.12 1.18
N GLY A 146 5.69 7.80 1.21
CA GLY A 146 4.43 7.07 1.34
C GLY A 146 4.34 5.96 0.29
N ALA A 147 3.55 4.91 0.59
CA ALA A 147 3.53 3.70 -0.24
C ALA A 147 3.13 3.97 -1.69
N CYS A 148 2.13 4.83 -1.92
CA CYS A 148 1.70 5.19 -3.28
C CYS A 148 2.83 5.82 -4.11
N PHE A 149 3.68 6.66 -3.48
CA PHE A 149 4.82 7.29 -4.14
C PHE A 149 5.99 6.32 -4.30
N GLU A 150 6.29 5.55 -3.28
CA GLU A 150 7.41 4.60 -3.30
C GLU A 150 7.22 3.53 -4.37
N MET A 151 5.98 3.09 -4.57
CA MET A 151 5.61 2.15 -5.64
C MET A 151 5.47 2.80 -7.01
N GLY A 152 5.69 4.11 -7.14
CA GLY A 152 5.58 4.82 -8.41
C GLY A 152 4.16 4.93 -8.97
N LEU A 153 3.13 4.80 -8.12
CA LEU A 153 1.72 4.81 -8.53
C LEU A 153 1.10 6.20 -8.59
N ILE A 154 1.73 7.18 -7.93
CA ILE A 154 1.33 8.58 -7.89
C ILE A 154 2.49 9.47 -8.31
N LEU A 155 2.19 10.49 -9.09
CA LEU A 155 3.06 11.61 -9.40
C LEU A 155 2.70 12.79 -8.51
N ALA A 156 3.68 13.65 -8.23
CA ALA A 156 3.46 14.88 -7.47
C ALA A 156 4.17 16.07 -8.11
N LYS A 157 3.56 17.24 -7.98
CA LYS A 157 4.18 18.52 -8.26
C LYS A 157 4.04 19.43 -7.05
N VAL A 158 4.94 20.38 -6.90
CA VAL A 158 4.85 21.45 -5.89
C VAL A 158 4.46 22.72 -6.61
N THR A 159 3.39 23.34 -6.14
CA THR A 159 2.93 24.65 -6.63
C THR A 159 3.06 25.71 -5.52
N ASN A 160 3.15 26.96 -5.89
CA ASN A 160 3.32 28.10 -4.96
C ASN A 160 4.49 27.90 -3.99
N TYR A 161 5.65 27.46 -4.52
CA TYR A 161 6.83 27.19 -3.71
C TYR A 161 7.45 28.48 -3.18
N ASP A 162 7.59 28.58 -1.86
CA ASP A 162 8.31 29.64 -1.15
C ASP A 162 9.68 29.09 -0.72
N GLU A 163 10.74 29.54 -1.39
CA GLU A 163 12.11 29.08 -1.10
C GLU A 163 12.56 29.41 0.32
N LYS A 164 12.15 30.57 0.85
CA LYS A 164 12.57 31.01 2.20
C LYS A 164 11.98 30.13 3.29
N LYS A 165 10.74 29.68 3.09
CA LYS A 165 10.04 28.81 4.04
C LYS A 165 10.19 27.33 3.71
N ASN A 166 10.83 26.99 2.59
CA ASN A 166 10.87 25.64 2.03
C ASN A 166 9.48 24.97 2.06
N SER A 167 8.47 25.69 1.57
CA SER A 167 7.08 25.29 1.64
C SER A 167 6.37 25.53 0.32
N GLY A 168 5.35 24.71 0.04
CA GLY A 168 4.53 24.81 -1.16
C GLY A 168 3.33 23.86 -1.06
N LYS A 169 2.35 24.10 -1.91
CA LYS A 169 1.21 23.22 -2.08
C LYS A 169 1.66 22.00 -2.87
N ILE A 170 1.30 20.81 -2.41
CA ILE A 170 1.60 19.55 -3.10
C ILE A 170 0.33 19.10 -3.81
N GLU A 171 0.39 18.99 -5.12
CA GLU A 171 -0.67 18.41 -5.94
C GLU A 171 -0.22 17.07 -6.49
N VAL A 172 -1.15 16.13 -6.56
CA VAL A 172 -0.90 14.72 -6.92
C VAL A 172 -1.82 14.26 -8.04
N THR A 173 -1.34 13.31 -8.83
CA THR A 173 -2.10 12.63 -9.87
C THR A 173 -1.66 11.17 -9.98
N LEU A 174 -2.46 10.34 -10.66
CA LEU A 174 -2.07 8.97 -10.96
C LEU A 174 -0.94 8.94 -12.00
N SER A 175 0.06 8.09 -11.77
CA SER A 175 1.01 7.70 -12.81
C SER A 175 0.35 6.72 -13.79
N GLU A 176 1.02 6.38 -14.91
CA GLU A 176 0.52 5.34 -15.82
C GLU A 176 0.35 3.99 -15.11
N SER A 177 1.30 3.61 -14.25
CA SER A 177 1.18 2.42 -13.42
C SER A 177 0.04 2.54 -12.40
N GLY A 178 -0.20 3.74 -11.86
CA GLY A 178 -1.33 4.00 -10.97
C GLY A 178 -2.67 3.85 -11.66
N LYS A 179 -2.81 4.40 -12.86
CA LYS A 179 -4.00 4.25 -13.71
C LYS A 179 -4.27 2.79 -14.02
N GLU A 180 -3.24 2.06 -14.47
CA GLU A 180 -3.36 0.63 -14.76
C GLU A 180 -3.79 -0.15 -13.50
N PHE A 181 -3.18 0.12 -12.35
CA PHE A 181 -3.55 -0.59 -11.13
C PHE A 181 -4.99 -0.27 -10.69
N VAL A 182 -5.45 0.97 -10.83
CA VAL A 182 -6.83 1.39 -10.53
C VAL A 182 -7.83 0.70 -11.44
N SER A 183 -7.52 0.48 -12.73
CA SER A 183 -8.44 -0.14 -13.69
C SER A 183 -8.84 -1.58 -13.34
N TYR A 184 -8.02 -2.29 -12.56
CA TYR A 184 -8.37 -3.64 -12.12
C TYR A 184 -9.41 -3.59 -10.99
N LYS A 185 -10.51 -4.33 -11.14
CA LYS A 185 -11.54 -4.46 -10.09
C LYS A 185 -10.97 -5.15 -8.85
N ASN A 186 -11.35 -4.68 -7.67
CA ASN A 186 -10.96 -5.31 -6.40
C ASN A 186 -12.17 -5.95 -5.73
N ARG A 187 -12.20 -7.27 -5.68
CA ARG A 187 -13.36 -8.05 -5.19
C ARG A 187 -13.73 -7.75 -3.73
N ILE A 188 -12.77 -7.41 -2.87
CA ILE A 188 -13.08 -7.05 -1.47
C ILE A 188 -13.80 -5.71 -1.41
N ILE A 189 -13.30 -4.70 -2.14
CA ILE A 189 -13.89 -3.37 -2.15
C ILE A 189 -15.29 -3.45 -2.76
N ASP A 190 -15.43 -4.11 -3.91
CA ASP A 190 -16.71 -4.28 -4.60
C ASP A 190 -17.74 -5.03 -3.74
N PHE A 191 -17.31 -6.07 -3.02
CA PHE A 191 -18.18 -6.83 -2.12
C PHE A 191 -18.65 -6.00 -0.92
N VAL A 192 -17.74 -5.27 -0.28
CA VAL A 192 -18.03 -4.42 0.89
C VAL A 192 -19.00 -3.29 0.55
N TYR A 193 -18.94 -2.79 -0.69
CA TYR A 193 -19.88 -1.78 -1.19
C TYR A 193 -21.12 -2.36 -1.87
N GLY A 194 -21.28 -3.69 -1.90
CA GLY A 194 -22.48 -4.35 -2.43
C GLY A 194 -22.54 -4.48 -3.96
N HIS A 195 -21.44 -4.17 -4.66
CA HIS A 195 -21.35 -4.31 -6.12
C HIS A 195 -21.06 -5.75 -6.55
N LEU A 196 -20.64 -6.61 -5.65
CA LEU A 196 -20.40 -8.03 -5.86
C LEU A 196 -21.24 -8.84 -4.88
N GLN A 197 -22.05 -9.78 -5.40
CA GLN A 197 -22.89 -10.66 -4.57
C GLN A 197 -22.13 -11.88 -4.05
N GLU A 198 -21.16 -12.37 -4.83
CA GLU A 198 -20.37 -13.54 -4.49
C GLU A 198 -19.26 -13.18 -3.51
N GLU A 199 -19.15 -13.96 -2.42
CA GLU A 199 -18.08 -13.77 -1.46
C GLU A 199 -16.70 -13.95 -2.10
N PRO A 200 -15.79 -12.96 -1.93
CA PRO A 200 -14.45 -13.08 -2.48
C PRO A 200 -13.67 -14.24 -1.84
N SER A 201 -12.93 -14.96 -2.67
CA SER A 201 -12.01 -16.02 -2.24
C SER A 201 -10.61 -15.49 -1.87
N SER A 202 -10.25 -14.29 -2.34
CA SER A 202 -8.95 -13.63 -2.12
C SER A 202 -9.10 -12.13 -2.03
N ILE A 203 -8.09 -11.45 -1.43
CA ILE A 203 -8.07 -9.99 -1.31
C ILE A 203 -7.87 -9.33 -2.68
N PHE A 204 -6.98 -9.89 -3.50
CA PHE A 204 -6.64 -9.38 -4.83
C PHE A 204 -7.05 -10.35 -5.93
N THR A 205 -7.48 -9.81 -7.05
CA THR A 205 -7.72 -10.54 -8.29
C THR A 205 -6.41 -11.05 -8.90
N GLN A 206 -6.48 -11.91 -9.89
CA GLN A 206 -5.30 -12.38 -10.63
C GLN A 206 -4.61 -11.21 -11.35
N GLN A 207 -5.37 -10.28 -11.93
CA GLN A 207 -4.83 -9.10 -12.61
C GLN A 207 -4.05 -8.20 -11.64
N GLU A 208 -4.61 -7.90 -10.47
CA GLU A 208 -3.93 -7.10 -9.45
C GLU A 208 -2.66 -7.79 -8.93
N ARG A 209 -2.70 -9.12 -8.73
CA ARG A 209 -1.53 -9.91 -8.36
C ARG A 209 -0.45 -9.86 -9.44
N GLY A 210 -0.84 -10.16 -10.69
CA GLY A 210 0.07 -10.12 -11.83
C GLY A 210 0.71 -8.74 -12.00
N PHE A 211 -0.04 -7.65 -11.81
CA PHE A 211 0.50 -6.30 -11.82
C PHE A 211 1.56 -6.09 -10.73
N TYR A 212 1.23 -6.45 -9.48
CA TYR A 212 2.16 -6.29 -8.37
C TYR A 212 3.47 -7.06 -8.59
N PHE A 213 3.39 -8.34 -8.93
CA PHE A 213 4.56 -9.20 -9.08
C PHE A 213 5.39 -8.91 -10.34
N ARG A 214 4.78 -8.39 -11.40
CA ARG A 214 5.50 -8.05 -12.65
C ARG A 214 6.01 -6.62 -12.70
N LYS A 215 5.31 -5.65 -12.07
CA LYS A 215 5.63 -4.23 -12.22
C LYS A 215 6.09 -3.54 -10.95
N ILE A 216 5.58 -3.95 -9.79
CA ILE A 216 5.90 -3.27 -8.54
C ILE A 216 7.05 -3.95 -7.81
N LEU A 217 6.93 -5.24 -7.53
CA LEU A 217 7.93 -5.96 -6.74
C LEU A 217 9.34 -5.94 -7.36
N PRO A 218 9.53 -6.09 -8.69
CA PRO A 218 10.87 -6.05 -9.30
C PRO A 218 11.62 -4.73 -9.14
N GLU A 219 10.91 -3.62 -8.88
CA GLU A 219 11.53 -2.32 -8.58
C GLU A 219 12.26 -2.31 -7.21
N PHE A 220 11.99 -3.29 -6.37
CA PHE A 220 12.57 -3.50 -5.04
C PHE A 220 13.44 -4.76 -5.06
N LYS A 221 14.63 -4.64 -5.64
CA LYS A 221 15.50 -5.77 -6.02
C LYS A 221 15.69 -6.81 -4.91
N PHE A 222 16.10 -6.39 -3.71
CA PHE A 222 16.28 -7.33 -2.61
C PHE A 222 14.96 -7.98 -2.18
N GLU A 223 13.89 -7.20 -2.09
CA GLU A 223 12.59 -7.74 -1.69
C GLU A 223 12.07 -8.76 -2.71
N ASN A 224 12.32 -8.53 -4.00
CA ASN A 224 11.98 -9.47 -5.07
C ASN A 224 12.77 -10.78 -4.93
N GLU A 225 14.10 -10.70 -4.80
CA GLU A 225 14.95 -11.87 -4.61
C GLU A 225 14.58 -12.66 -3.33
N PHE A 226 14.28 -11.95 -2.24
CA PHE A 226 13.85 -12.60 -1.00
C PHE A 226 12.44 -13.23 -1.11
N ALA A 227 11.52 -12.60 -1.84
CA ALA A 227 10.21 -13.19 -2.11
C ALA A 227 10.33 -14.46 -2.98
N GLU A 228 11.21 -14.47 -3.97
CA GLU A 228 11.53 -15.66 -4.77
C GLU A 228 12.11 -16.77 -3.90
N TYR A 229 13.08 -16.45 -3.04
CA TYR A 229 13.64 -17.40 -2.07
C TYR A 229 12.55 -18.02 -1.19
N LEU A 230 11.74 -17.19 -0.54
CA LEU A 230 10.65 -17.67 0.34
C LEU A 230 9.65 -18.56 -0.41
N THR A 231 9.33 -18.22 -1.64
CA THR A 231 8.40 -19.01 -2.46
C THR A 231 9.00 -20.31 -3.00
N GLY A 232 10.32 -20.46 -2.95
CA GLY A 232 11.02 -21.74 -3.14
C GLY A 232 10.79 -22.71 -1.99
N LEU A 233 10.45 -22.21 -0.78
CA LEU A 233 10.21 -23.03 0.40
C LEU A 233 8.75 -23.53 0.41
N GLU A 234 8.55 -24.84 0.63
CA GLU A 234 7.18 -25.40 0.74
C GLU A 234 6.50 -24.98 2.05
N ARG A 235 7.27 -24.89 3.12
CA ARG A 235 6.78 -24.59 4.47
C ARG A 235 7.82 -23.84 5.27
N ILE A 236 7.37 -22.82 5.98
CA ILE A 236 8.15 -22.06 6.96
C ILE A 236 7.56 -22.36 8.34
N LYS A 237 8.37 -22.91 9.24
CA LYS A 237 7.90 -23.39 10.56
C LYS A 237 7.53 -22.24 11.49
N HIS A 238 8.40 -21.24 11.61
CA HIS A 238 8.28 -20.14 12.56
C HIS A 238 8.63 -18.78 11.95
N THR A 239 8.16 -17.72 12.60
CA THR A 239 8.52 -16.35 12.24
C THR A 239 10.04 -16.08 12.47
N SER A 240 10.69 -16.82 13.41
CA SER A 240 12.14 -16.76 13.61
C SER A 240 12.92 -17.17 12.39
N ASP A 241 12.48 -18.24 11.72
CA ASP A 241 13.15 -18.78 10.54
C ASP A 241 13.21 -17.71 9.42
N ILE A 242 12.09 -16.98 9.21
CA ILE A 242 12.02 -15.90 8.23
C ILE A 242 13.04 -14.78 8.53
N LYS A 243 13.28 -14.49 9.81
CA LYS A 243 14.23 -13.44 10.21
C LYS A 243 15.67 -13.90 9.98
N ASP A 244 15.94 -15.16 10.30
CA ASP A 244 17.26 -15.74 10.15
C ASP A 244 17.62 -15.83 8.67
N ASP A 245 16.70 -16.35 7.84
CA ASP A 245 16.83 -16.38 6.39
C ASP A 245 16.96 -14.97 5.80
N PHE A 246 16.15 -13.99 6.28
CA PHE A 246 16.24 -12.61 5.84
C PHE A 246 17.63 -12.03 6.13
N THR A 247 18.17 -12.28 7.32
CA THR A 247 19.48 -11.76 7.73
C THR A 247 20.58 -12.31 6.85
N GLU A 248 20.55 -13.61 6.58
CA GLU A 248 21.50 -14.29 5.72
C GLU A 248 21.43 -13.76 4.28
N GLN A 249 20.25 -13.83 3.65
CA GLN A 249 20.04 -13.41 2.27
C GLN A 249 20.34 -11.91 2.07
N PHE A 250 19.98 -11.07 3.05
CA PHE A 250 20.27 -9.64 2.98
C PHE A 250 21.78 -9.37 3.08
N GLY A 251 22.49 -10.11 3.93
CA GLY A 251 23.95 -10.02 4.04
C GLY A 251 24.65 -10.43 2.73
N GLU A 252 24.22 -11.49 2.10
CA GLU A 252 24.73 -11.94 0.80
C GLU A 252 24.44 -10.94 -0.32
N TRP A 253 23.21 -10.43 -0.36
CA TRP A 253 22.80 -9.42 -1.33
C TRP A 253 23.62 -8.13 -1.20
N CYS A 254 23.84 -7.66 0.04
CA CYS A 254 24.66 -6.48 0.29
C CYS A 254 26.12 -6.68 -0.17
N LYS A 255 26.71 -7.85 0.04
CA LYS A 255 28.05 -8.17 -0.46
C LYS A 255 28.12 -8.14 -1.99
N LYS A 256 27.07 -8.61 -2.65
CA LYS A 256 26.96 -8.63 -4.12
C LYS A 256 26.76 -7.24 -4.72
N GLU A 257 25.89 -6.43 -4.15
CA GLU A 257 25.50 -5.12 -4.71
C GLU A 257 26.39 -3.96 -4.23
N PHE A 258 26.99 -4.08 -3.05
CA PHE A 258 27.78 -3.03 -2.39
C PHE A 258 29.14 -3.56 -1.92
N SER A 259 29.97 -4.02 -2.84
CA SER A 259 31.24 -4.74 -2.62
C SER A 259 32.16 -4.18 -1.51
N ASP A 260 31.96 -2.93 -1.04
CA ASP A 260 32.82 -2.24 -0.08
C ASP A 260 32.09 -1.77 1.21
N ARG A 261 30.84 -2.17 1.44
CA ARG A 261 30.08 -1.71 2.60
C ARG A 261 29.53 -2.87 3.43
N ASP A 262 29.98 -2.93 4.67
CA ASP A 262 29.38 -3.80 5.68
C ASP A 262 28.05 -3.17 6.14
N VAL A 263 26.97 -3.53 5.45
CA VAL A 263 25.63 -3.04 5.76
C VAL A 263 24.94 -4.07 6.64
N SER A 264 24.90 -3.82 7.93
CA SER A 264 24.09 -4.59 8.86
C SER A 264 22.83 -3.85 9.25
N LEU A 265 21.72 -4.58 9.37
CA LEU A 265 20.47 -4.05 9.93
C LEU A 265 20.38 -4.46 11.41
N ASP A 266 19.87 -3.55 12.25
CA ASP A 266 19.55 -3.91 13.63
C ASP A 266 18.45 -4.98 13.69
N PRO A 267 18.42 -5.86 14.71
CA PRO A 267 17.49 -6.98 14.81
C PRO A 267 16.01 -6.57 14.77
N ASN A 268 15.66 -5.37 15.25
CA ASN A 268 14.30 -4.84 15.17
C ASN A 268 13.91 -4.50 13.73
N THR A 269 14.84 -3.89 13.01
CA THR A 269 14.65 -3.55 11.59
C THR A 269 14.49 -4.82 10.76
N VAL A 270 15.35 -5.83 10.95
CA VAL A 270 15.22 -7.16 10.32
C VAL A 270 13.84 -7.75 10.58
N ARG A 271 13.41 -7.76 11.86
CA ARG A 271 12.09 -8.29 12.25
C ARG A 271 10.93 -7.55 11.56
N ILE A 272 11.04 -6.24 11.39
CA ILE A 272 9.99 -5.45 10.75
C ILE A 272 9.92 -5.75 9.26
N TYR A 273 11.05 -5.71 8.55
CA TYR A 273 11.08 -5.96 7.10
C TYR A 273 10.64 -7.39 6.75
N SER A 274 11.20 -8.41 7.40
CA SER A 274 10.84 -9.81 7.16
C SER A 274 9.34 -10.06 7.38
N ASN A 275 8.76 -9.51 8.46
CA ASN A 275 7.33 -9.63 8.71
C ASN A 275 6.48 -8.88 7.65
N ASN A 276 6.96 -7.76 7.15
CA ASN A 276 6.21 -6.97 6.17
C ASN A 276 6.16 -7.66 4.80
N ILE A 277 7.29 -8.22 4.36
CA ILE A 277 7.33 -9.01 3.13
C ILE A 277 6.36 -10.20 3.24
N MET A 278 6.43 -10.95 4.35
CA MET A 278 5.51 -12.05 4.58
C MET A 278 4.04 -11.61 4.63
N ASN A 279 3.75 -10.47 5.24
CA ASN A 279 2.38 -9.92 5.29
C ASN A 279 1.85 -9.57 3.89
N ARG A 280 2.69 -9.02 3.02
CA ARG A 280 2.30 -8.75 1.62
C ARG A 280 2.09 -10.05 0.84
N LEU A 281 3.00 -11.02 0.96
CA LEU A 281 2.84 -12.33 0.33
C LEU A 281 1.57 -13.05 0.79
N MET A 282 1.22 -12.96 2.08
CA MET A 282 -0.05 -13.49 2.58
C MET A 282 -1.27 -12.72 2.02
N GLU A 283 -1.18 -11.40 1.89
CA GLU A 283 -2.26 -10.58 1.33
C GLU A 283 -2.56 -10.93 -0.12
N PHE A 284 -1.52 -11.27 -0.89
CA PHE A 284 -1.65 -11.78 -2.26
C PHE A 284 -2.01 -13.28 -2.34
N GLY A 285 -2.07 -13.98 -1.22
CA GLY A 285 -2.43 -15.40 -1.18
C GLY A 285 -1.31 -16.35 -1.63
N VAL A 286 -0.05 -15.91 -1.56
CA VAL A 286 1.14 -16.78 -1.78
C VAL A 286 1.32 -17.72 -0.61
N PHE A 287 1.16 -17.22 0.60
CA PHE A 287 1.21 -18.01 1.84
C PHE A 287 -0.09 -17.90 2.62
N SER A 288 -0.41 -18.96 3.35
CA SER A 288 -1.39 -18.95 4.43
C SER A 288 -0.70 -19.20 5.76
N LYS A 289 -1.36 -18.78 6.82
CA LYS A 289 -0.94 -18.99 8.20
C LYS A 289 -2.09 -19.54 9.00
N ASP A 290 -1.81 -20.50 9.90
CA ASP A 290 -2.82 -20.99 10.83
C ASP A 290 -3.41 -19.80 11.63
N PRO A 291 -4.73 -19.57 11.57
CA PRO A 291 -5.39 -18.46 12.29
C PRO A 291 -5.16 -18.50 13.80
N LYS A 292 -4.96 -19.69 14.37
CA LYS A 292 -4.77 -19.90 15.81
C LYS A 292 -3.33 -19.63 16.27
N SER A 293 -2.37 -19.56 15.34
CA SER A 293 -0.95 -19.34 15.67
C SER A 293 -0.52 -17.89 15.48
N ARG A 294 0.29 -17.36 16.40
CA ARG A 294 0.93 -16.04 16.25
C ARG A 294 2.23 -16.11 15.45
N SER A 295 2.95 -17.21 15.47
CA SER A 295 4.34 -17.34 14.99
C SER A 295 4.53 -18.25 13.78
N GLY A 296 3.49 -18.85 13.24
CA GLY A 296 3.54 -19.83 12.14
C GLY A 296 2.80 -21.11 12.53
N PRO A 297 2.85 -22.20 11.79
CA PRO A 297 3.56 -22.31 10.51
C PRO A 297 2.90 -21.53 9.37
N TYR A 298 3.73 -21.23 8.37
CA TYR A 298 3.27 -20.67 7.09
C TYR A 298 3.33 -21.79 6.04
N THR A 299 2.29 -21.92 5.25
CA THR A 299 2.21 -22.91 4.16
C THR A 299 2.11 -22.16 2.84
N ARG A 300 2.96 -22.52 1.88
CA ARG A 300 2.87 -21.99 0.52
C ARG A 300 1.60 -22.51 -0.14
N ILE A 301 0.80 -21.61 -0.70
CA ILE A 301 -0.41 -21.93 -1.46
C ILE A 301 -0.13 -21.90 -2.95
N LYS A 302 0.70 -20.92 -3.39
CA LYS A 302 1.04 -20.71 -4.80
C LYS A 302 2.50 -20.31 -4.91
N SER A 303 3.12 -20.64 -6.05
CA SER A 303 4.43 -20.09 -6.43
C SER A 303 4.27 -18.67 -7.00
N LEU A 304 5.37 -17.90 -7.10
CA LEU A 304 5.33 -16.61 -7.80
C LEU A 304 4.96 -16.78 -9.26
N ASN A 305 5.40 -17.86 -9.90
CA ASN A 305 5.08 -18.14 -11.30
C ASN A 305 3.56 -18.35 -11.52
N ASP A 306 2.83 -18.83 -10.50
CA ASP A 306 1.37 -18.98 -10.58
C ASP A 306 0.64 -17.64 -10.36
N MET A 307 1.36 -16.58 -9.99
CA MET A 307 0.83 -15.25 -9.73
C MET A 307 1.00 -14.29 -10.91
N VAL A 308 1.90 -14.63 -11.81
CA VAL A 308 2.23 -13.90 -13.03
C VAL A 308 1.49 -14.49 -14.22
#